data_9960430e6598c3ba08824d88416d2313
#
_entry.id   9960430e6598c3ba08824d88416d2313
#
_cell.length_a   1.000
_cell.length_b   1.000
_cell.length_c   1.000
_cell.angle_alpha   90.00
_cell.angle_beta   90.00
_cell.angle_gamma   90.00
#
_symmetry.space_group_name_H-M   'P 1'
#
loop_
_entity.id
_entity.type
_entity.pdbx_description
1 polymer ?
#
loop_
_entity_poly.entity_id
_entity_poly.type
_entity_poly.pdbx_seq_one_letter_code
_entity_poly.pdbx_strand_id
1 'polypeptide(L)'
;MDVINRSAVIVMPAEPFVKWLHSADSTSAELTLADLRREPTIYLLPPYATEEEALSHLEEVCGEIFEAQLDGWYRVPSSWPVNRDFDMFKLWFEYRFHSMLVDLCEDPLERDEL
;
A
#
# COMPACT_ATOMS: atom_id res chain seq x y z
N MET A 1 6.98 25.52 -7.66
CA MET A 1 7.51 24.18 -7.37
C MET A 1 7.83 24.10 -5.88
N ASP A 2 7.03 23.35 -5.15
CA ASP A 2 7.11 23.32 -3.70
C ASP A 2 7.31 21.91 -3.17
N VAL A 3 8.12 21.79 -2.12
CA VAL A 3 8.26 20.53 -1.39
C VAL A 3 7.11 20.44 -0.39
N ILE A 4 6.36 19.34 -0.41
CA ILE A 4 5.28 19.16 0.55
C ILE A 4 5.79 18.47 1.82
N ASN A 5 5.09 18.71 2.94
CA ASN A 5 5.47 18.23 4.27
C ASN A 5 5.01 16.80 4.55
N ARG A 6 5.29 15.91 3.61
CA ARG A 6 4.96 14.47 3.70
C ARG A 6 6.11 13.67 3.10
N SER A 7 6.17 12.43 3.51
CA SER A 7 6.91 11.40 2.77
C SER A 7 5.91 10.48 2.07
N ALA A 8 6.42 9.57 1.27
CA ALA A 8 5.56 8.61 0.57
C ALA A 8 6.09 7.19 0.73
N VAL A 9 5.17 6.24 0.69
CA VAL A 9 5.52 4.83 0.52
C VAL A 9 4.72 4.28 -0.65
N ILE A 10 5.40 3.62 -1.57
CA ILE A 10 4.78 2.87 -2.66
C ILE A 10 4.63 1.43 -2.17
N VAL A 11 3.42 0.89 -2.24
CA VAL A 11 3.12 -0.47 -1.76
C VAL A 11 2.65 -1.31 -2.93
N MET A 12 3.27 -2.45 -3.11
CA MET A 12 2.96 -3.37 -4.20
C MET A 12 2.74 -4.78 -3.66
N PRO A 13 1.73 -5.51 -4.17
CA PRO A 13 1.51 -6.91 -3.77
C PRO A 13 2.73 -7.78 -4.07
N ALA A 14 2.96 -8.77 -3.21
CA ALA A 14 3.97 -9.82 -3.41
C ALA A 14 3.26 -11.16 -3.67
N GLU A 15 4.02 -12.23 -3.90
CA GLU A 15 3.47 -13.55 -4.23
C GLU A 15 2.41 -14.08 -3.26
N PRO A 16 2.56 -13.97 -1.93
CA PRO A 16 1.51 -14.43 -1.01
C PRO A 16 0.15 -13.77 -1.26
N PHE A 17 0.14 -12.49 -1.63
CA PHE A 17 -1.09 -11.77 -1.95
C PHE A 17 -1.76 -12.36 -3.20
N VAL A 18 -0.99 -12.62 -4.25
CA VAL A 18 -1.51 -13.22 -5.49
C VAL A 18 -2.10 -14.60 -5.20
N LYS A 19 -1.41 -15.42 -4.41
CA LYS A 19 -1.89 -16.75 -4.04
C LYS A 19 -3.19 -16.68 -3.24
N TRP A 20 -3.29 -15.73 -2.33
CA TRP A 20 -4.53 -15.50 -1.60
C TRP A 20 -5.66 -15.14 -2.56
N LEU A 21 -5.42 -14.19 -3.47
CA LEU A 21 -6.43 -13.74 -4.42
C LEU A 21 -6.94 -14.90 -5.28
N HIS A 22 -6.04 -15.74 -5.78
CA HIS A 22 -6.41 -16.91 -6.57
C HIS A 22 -7.30 -17.88 -5.78
N SER A 23 -7.04 -18.05 -4.49
CA SER A 23 -7.84 -18.96 -3.66
C SER A 23 -9.17 -18.35 -3.23
N ALA A 24 -9.22 -17.04 -3.03
CA ALA A 24 -10.43 -16.34 -2.58
C ALA A 24 -11.42 -16.07 -3.74
N ASP A 25 -10.89 -15.74 -4.91
CA ASP A 25 -11.68 -15.35 -6.07
C ASP A 25 -11.40 -16.31 -7.24
N SER A 26 -12.34 -17.18 -7.53
CA SER A 26 -12.19 -18.19 -8.60
C SER A 26 -12.05 -17.57 -10.00
N THR A 27 -12.44 -16.32 -10.17
CA THR A 27 -12.32 -15.62 -11.47
C THR A 27 -10.96 -14.99 -11.69
N SER A 28 -10.08 -15.03 -10.68
CA SER A 28 -8.78 -14.35 -10.70
C SER A 28 -7.61 -15.22 -11.17
N ALA A 29 -7.88 -16.47 -11.57
CA ALA A 29 -6.82 -17.45 -11.85
C ALA A 29 -5.79 -16.99 -12.90
N GLU A 30 -6.18 -16.14 -13.83
CA GLU A 30 -5.30 -15.66 -14.89
C GLU A 30 -4.50 -14.41 -14.51
N LEU A 31 -4.82 -13.78 -13.36
CA LEU A 31 -4.10 -12.60 -12.90
C LEU A 31 -2.70 -12.99 -12.41
N THR A 32 -1.71 -12.23 -12.84
CA THR A 32 -0.32 -12.44 -12.46
C THR A 32 0.15 -11.38 -11.48
N LEU A 33 1.31 -11.61 -10.87
CA LEU A 33 1.94 -10.61 -10.02
C LEU A 33 2.14 -9.29 -10.77
N ALA A 34 2.55 -9.36 -12.03
CA ALA A 34 2.74 -8.17 -12.87
C ALA A 34 1.43 -7.39 -13.06
N ASP A 35 0.30 -8.10 -13.20
CA ASP A 35 -1.01 -7.46 -13.32
C ASP A 35 -1.37 -6.70 -12.05
N LEU A 36 -1.13 -7.28 -10.89
CA LEU A 36 -1.43 -6.65 -9.61
C LEU A 36 -0.53 -5.44 -9.32
N ARG A 37 0.67 -5.43 -9.89
CA ARG A 37 1.65 -4.35 -9.70
C ARG A 37 1.58 -3.25 -10.74
N ARG A 38 0.68 -3.34 -11.70
CA ARG A 38 0.61 -2.41 -12.82
C ARG A 38 0.36 -0.97 -12.38
N GLU A 39 -0.46 -0.80 -11.35
CA GLU A 39 -0.85 0.52 -10.86
C GLU A 39 -0.75 0.56 -9.34
N PRO A 40 0.47 0.67 -8.79
CA PRO A 40 0.64 0.65 -7.34
C PRO A 40 0.04 1.90 -6.68
N THR A 41 -0.44 1.73 -5.45
CA THR A 41 -0.93 2.86 -4.67
C THR A 41 0.22 3.51 -3.92
N ILE A 42 0.20 4.83 -3.89
CA ILE A 42 1.16 5.62 -3.13
C ILE A 42 0.44 6.18 -1.90
N TYR A 43 0.95 5.89 -0.72
CA TYR A 43 0.40 6.40 0.54
C TYR A 43 1.30 7.49 1.07
N LEU A 44 0.72 8.58 1.57
CA LEU A 44 1.48 9.65 2.20
C LEU A 44 1.63 9.37 3.69
N LEU A 45 2.83 9.57 4.19
CA LEU A 45 3.22 9.38 5.58
C LEU A 45 3.83 10.66 6.13
N PRO A 46 3.99 10.77 7.46
CA PRO A 46 4.76 11.88 8.01
C PRO A 46 6.19 11.92 7.45
N PRO A 47 6.83 13.07 7.42
CA PRO A 47 8.24 13.15 7.05
C PRO A 47 9.10 12.24 7.93
N TYR A 48 10.23 11.78 7.40
CA TYR A 48 11.17 10.99 8.17
C TYR A 48 12.60 11.46 7.90
N ALA A 49 13.46 11.30 8.88
CA ALA A 49 14.89 11.60 8.75
C ALA A 49 15.71 10.33 8.56
N THR A 50 15.21 9.20 9.05
CA THR A 50 15.92 7.91 8.97
C THR A 50 14.96 6.82 8.44
N GLU A 51 15.54 5.76 7.88
CA GLU A 51 14.76 4.61 7.44
C GLU A 51 13.99 3.97 8.60
N GLU A 52 14.58 3.99 9.79
CA GLU A 52 13.96 3.46 10.99
C GLU A 52 12.67 4.20 11.34
N GLU A 53 12.68 5.53 11.20
CA GLU A 53 11.47 6.34 11.38
C GLU A 53 10.42 6.02 10.31
N ALA A 54 10.85 5.85 9.05
CA ALA A 54 9.95 5.50 7.96
C ALA A 54 9.26 4.16 8.23
N LEU A 55 10.01 3.17 8.69
CA LEU A 55 9.45 1.86 9.05
C LEU A 55 8.48 1.97 10.21
N SER A 56 8.76 2.81 11.19
CA SER A 56 7.86 3.04 12.31
C SER A 56 6.54 3.64 11.86
N HIS A 57 6.58 4.61 10.95
CA HIS A 57 5.36 5.20 10.37
C HIS A 57 4.55 4.15 9.61
N LEU A 58 5.21 3.30 8.84
CA LEU A 58 4.55 2.26 8.07
C LEU A 58 3.89 1.23 9.01
N GLU A 59 4.57 0.83 10.06
CA GLU A 59 4.03 -0.13 11.03
C GLU A 59 2.73 0.37 11.66
N GLU A 60 2.65 1.66 11.97
CA GLU A 60 1.44 2.24 12.57
C GLU A 60 0.22 2.16 11.67
N VAL A 61 0.41 2.19 10.37
CA VAL A 61 -0.70 2.23 9.40
C VAL A 61 -0.78 0.98 8.52
N CYS A 62 0.08 -0.01 8.75
CA CYS A 62 0.13 -1.19 7.88
C CYS A 62 -1.19 -1.96 7.83
N GLY A 63 -1.93 -2.01 8.93
CA GLY A 63 -3.24 -2.66 8.98
C GLY A 63 -4.25 -2.00 8.06
N GLU A 64 -4.31 -0.67 8.07
CA GLU A 64 -5.19 0.10 7.18
C GLU A 64 -4.82 -0.10 5.72
N ILE A 65 -3.53 -0.08 5.41
CA ILE A 65 -3.04 -0.31 4.05
C ILE A 65 -3.39 -1.73 3.60
N PHE A 66 -3.17 -2.71 4.46
CA PHE A 66 -3.45 -4.11 4.16
C PHE A 66 -4.92 -4.28 3.78
N GLU A 67 -5.82 -3.74 4.59
CA GLU A 67 -7.26 -3.82 4.33
C GLU A 67 -7.65 -3.10 3.04
N ALA A 68 -7.09 -1.92 2.79
CA ALA A 68 -7.35 -1.18 1.57
C ALA A 68 -6.92 -1.96 0.32
N GLN A 69 -5.78 -2.62 0.38
CA GLN A 69 -5.29 -3.44 -0.72
C GLN A 69 -6.17 -4.68 -0.95
N LEU A 70 -6.57 -5.35 0.12
CA LEU A 70 -7.49 -6.49 0.03
C LEU A 70 -8.82 -6.07 -0.56
N ASP A 71 -9.39 -4.98 -0.06
CA ASP A 71 -10.67 -4.46 -0.54
C ASP A 71 -10.63 -4.06 -2.01
N GLY A 72 -9.50 -3.58 -2.48
CA GLY A 72 -9.31 -3.20 -3.88
C GLY A 72 -9.38 -4.37 -4.84
N TRP A 73 -9.12 -5.59 -4.40
CA TRP A 73 -9.11 -6.78 -5.24
C TRP A 73 -10.28 -7.73 -4.97
N TYR A 74 -10.72 -7.86 -3.72
CA TYR A 74 -11.81 -8.75 -3.38
C TYR A 74 -12.56 -8.28 -2.15
N ARG A 75 -13.75 -7.75 -2.32
CA ARG A 75 -14.54 -7.06 -1.29
C ARG A 75 -15.37 -7.99 -0.41
N VAL A 76 -14.80 -9.10 -0.01
CA VAL A 76 -15.45 -10.03 0.92
C VAL A 76 -14.57 -10.19 2.15
N PRO A 77 -14.76 -9.34 3.20
CA PRO A 77 -13.90 -9.32 4.38
C PRO A 77 -13.75 -10.68 5.07
N SER A 78 -14.77 -11.55 5.01
CA SER A 78 -14.69 -12.88 5.60
C SER A 78 -13.66 -13.78 4.91
N SER A 79 -13.21 -13.42 3.71
CA SER A 79 -12.19 -14.16 2.96
C SER A 79 -10.79 -13.61 3.15
N TRP A 80 -10.66 -12.51 3.89
CA TRP A 80 -9.36 -11.88 4.11
C TRP A 80 -8.55 -12.63 5.16
N PRO A 81 -7.20 -12.57 5.08
CA PRO A 81 -6.38 -13.15 6.13
C PRO A 81 -6.66 -12.49 7.48
N VAL A 82 -6.70 -13.29 8.53
CA VAL A 82 -7.12 -12.83 9.86
C VAL A 82 -6.02 -12.05 10.56
N ASN A 83 -4.77 -12.53 10.46
CA ASN A 83 -3.64 -11.93 11.16
C ASN A 83 -2.89 -10.97 10.23
N ARG A 84 -3.26 -9.69 10.27
CA ARG A 84 -2.71 -8.66 9.40
C ARG A 84 -1.74 -7.76 10.15
N ASP A 85 -0.76 -8.37 10.81
CA ASP A 85 0.29 -7.64 11.51
C ASP A 85 1.40 -7.17 10.58
N PHE A 86 2.39 -6.46 11.11
CA PHE A 86 3.47 -5.91 10.31
C PHE A 86 4.39 -6.99 9.75
N ASP A 87 4.60 -8.08 10.46
CA ASP A 87 5.40 -9.19 9.97
C ASP A 87 4.76 -9.81 8.72
N MET A 88 3.45 -10.02 8.76
CA MET A 88 2.70 -10.51 7.61
C MET A 88 2.71 -9.49 6.48
N PHE A 89 2.54 -8.20 6.79
CA PHE A 89 2.59 -7.14 5.81
C PHE A 89 3.89 -7.18 5.02
N LYS A 90 5.03 -7.33 5.70
CA LYS A 90 6.35 -7.38 5.05
C LYS A 90 6.52 -8.58 4.13
N LEU A 91 5.78 -9.66 4.36
CA LEU A 91 5.78 -10.84 3.49
C LEU A 91 4.84 -10.70 2.30
N TRP A 92 3.72 -10.03 2.49
CA TRP A 92 2.67 -9.91 1.47
C TRP A 92 2.84 -8.74 0.53
N PHE A 93 3.69 -7.78 0.89
CA PHE A 93 3.91 -6.56 0.09
C PHE A 93 5.39 -6.26 -0.03
N GLU A 94 5.74 -5.64 -1.16
CA GLU A 94 6.98 -4.90 -1.31
C GLU A 94 6.64 -3.43 -1.11
N TYR A 95 7.55 -2.67 -0.52
CA TYR A 95 7.33 -1.25 -0.27
C TYR A 95 8.61 -0.46 -0.49
N ARG A 96 8.45 0.78 -0.91
CA ARG A 96 9.57 1.68 -1.16
C ARG A 96 9.23 3.06 -0.63
N PHE A 97 10.14 3.60 0.17
CA PHE A 97 9.97 4.94 0.73
C PHE A 97 10.59 6.02 -0.15
N HIS A 98 9.96 7.19 -0.16
CA HIS A 98 10.45 8.39 -0.81
C HIS A 98 10.28 9.55 0.14
N SER A 99 11.39 10.23 0.46
CA SER A 99 11.37 11.29 1.47
C SER A 99 11.03 12.67 0.92
N MET A 100 11.18 12.86 -0.39
CA MET A 100 10.95 14.17 -0.99
C MET A 100 9.83 14.10 -2.03
N LEU A 101 8.79 14.88 -1.79
CA LEU A 101 7.68 15.04 -2.71
C LEU A 101 7.61 16.48 -3.14
N VAL A 102 7.64 16.73 -4.45
CA VAL A 102 7.62 18.07 -5.01
C VAL A 102 6.33 18.27 -5.77
N ASP A 103 5.59 19.32 -5.40
CA ASP A 103 4.34 19.67 -6.05
C ASP A 103 4.64 20.70 -7.15
N LEU A 104 4.30 20.36 -8.38
CA LEU A 104 4.47 21.23 -9.55
C LEU A 104 3.19 22.00 -9.89
N CYS A 105 2.09 21.70 -9.23
CA CYS A 105 0.81 22.36 -9.48
C CYS A 105 0.75 23.67 -8.71
N GLU A 106 0.06 24.64 -9.26
CA GLU A 106 -0.17 25.93 -8.60
C GLU A 106 -1.41 25.89 -7.72
N ASP A 107 -2.39 25.06 -8.06
CA ASP A 107 -3.62 24.92 -7.31
C ASP A 107 -3.37 24.17 -5.99
N PRO A 108 -4.11 24.51 -4.92
CA PRO A 108 -4.00 23.81 -3.65
C PRO A 108 -4.33 22.32 -3.76
N LEU A 109 -3.67 21.52 -2.93
CA LEU A 109 -4.05 20.10 -2.77
C LEU A 109 -5.42 20.02 -2.12
N GLU A 110 -6.25 19.11 -2.63
CA GLU A 110 -7.55 18.82 -2.06
C GLU A 110 -7.60 17.38 -1.56
N ARG A 111 -8.46 17.12 -0.58
CA ARG A 111 -8.64 15.80 0.02
C ARG A 111 -10.09 15.37 -0.10
N ASP A 112 -10.28 14.16 -0.60
CA ASP A 112 -11.58 13.50 -0.62
C ASP A 112 -11.48 12.22 0.20
N GLU A 113 -12.47 11.94 1.03
CA GLU A 113 -12.52 10.68 1.77
C GLU A 113 -12.90 9.54 0.84
N LEU A 114 -12.22 8.41 1.05
CA LEU A 114 -12.52 7.19 0.30
C LEU A 114 -13.74 6.47 0.86
#